data_778d36f805da114894684bd48cafea19
#
_entry.id   778d36f805da114894684bd48cafea19
#
_cell.length_a   1.000
_cell.length_b   1.000
_cell.length_c   1.000
_cell.angle_alpha   90.00
_cell.angle_beta   90.00
_cell.angle_gamma   90.00
#
_symmetry.space_group_name_H-M   'P 1'
#
loop_
_entity.id
_entity.type
_entity.pdbx_description
1 polymer ?
#
loop_
_entity_poly.entity_id
_entity_poly.type
_entity_poly.pdbx_seq_one_letter_code
_entity_poly.pdbx_strand_id
1 'polypeptide(L)'
;VRHRKTALIWSLLFLAGLMAGFWMLNPAEPSYQGRSVSAWLDDIPMPKNSTAAHAALKAIGSNAAPSIIRRLRQSESPLQTKYRELFPRLPPQLAKLLPQPKAEFRYFDGAGAFLDIGPGVEPILIHSLKDRSLSVRVATASALGSLRFFDGADIRDAIPGLTEALHDESKMVRLHAALALGFTGPEAASSVPALIPLLNDSEIQPGNSGRIFVRAAAAGALGKIGPKAKAALPLLRSLLAEKDIYLRVVTAVAIWRIDADVTNTLPVLIDGLTQIDENSRWEVYEGMAEMGPRAKAAVPLLVSQLGLPPTPVNSYNSQKITNALQQIDPEAAAKAAMK
;
A
#
# COMPACT_ATOMS: atom_id res chain seq x y z
N VAL A 1 38.08 16.06 -51.11
CA VAL A 1 38.21 16.77 -49.79
C VAL A 1 36.92 17.58 -49.50
N ARG A 2 36.28 18.21 -50.49
CA ARG A 2 35.09 19.08 -50.32
C ARG A 2 33.84 18.29 -49.89
N HIS A 3 33.62 17.10 -50.46
CA HIS A 3 32.46 16.23 -50.11
C HIS A 3 32.56 15.60 -48.68
N ARG A 4 33.78 15.37 -48.19
CA ARG A 4 33.95 14.88 -46.81
C ARG A 4 33.61 15.95 -45.75
N LYS A 5 33.93 17.22 -46.03
CA LYS A 5 33.61 18.34 -45.13
C LYS A 5 32.10 18.60 -45.08
N THR A 6 31.41 18.55 -46.23
CA THR A 6 29.95 18.71 -46.26
C THR A 6 29.22 17.53 -45.56
N ALA A 7 29.66 16.29 -45.76
CA ALA A 7 29.10 15.14 -45.04
C ALA A 7 29.27 15.26 -43.50
N LEU A 8 30.42 15.74 -43.06
CA LEU A 8 30.69 15.95 -41.63
C LEU A 8 29.78 17.03 -41.02
N ILE A 9 29.53 18.14 -41.76
CA ILE A 9 28.62 19.21 -41.33
C ILE A 9 27.19 18.70 -41.22
N TRP A 10 26.70 17.94 -42.20
CA TRP A 10 25.36 17.34 -42.14
C TRP A 10 25.19 16.32 -41.00
N SER A 11 26.23 15.52 -40.71
CA SER A 11 26.23 14.58 -39.58
C SER A 11 26.18 15.32 -38.23
N LEU A 12 26.93 16.43 -38.10
CA LEU A 12 26.91 17.25 -36.89
C LEU A 12 25.57 17.96 -36.68
N LEU A 13 24.96 18.49 -37.75
CA LEU A 13 23.64 19.11 -37.71
C LEU A 13 22.55 18.09 -37.36
N PHE A 14 22.64 16.89 -37.93
CA PHE A 14 21.73 15.77 -37.57
C PHE A 14 21.88 15.37 -36.13
N LEU A 15 23.11 15.22 -35.62
CA LEU A 15 23.37 14.93 -34.19
C LEU A 15 22.88 16.06 -33.28
N ALA A 16 23.11 17.32 -33.67
CA ALA A 16 22.61 18.48 -32.91
C ALA A 16 21.09 18.54 -32.94
N GLY A 17 20.44 18.21 -34.05
CA GLY A 17 18.99 18.10 -34.17
C GLY A 17 18.44 16.96 -33.29
N LEU A 18 19.10 15.79 -33.27
CA LEU A 18 18.75 14.67 -32.37
C LEU A 18 18.94 15.07 -30.91
N MET A 19 20.02 15.74 -30.55
CA MET A 19 20.26 16.25 -29.21
C MET A 19 19.23 17.31 -28.81
N ALA A 20 18.92 18.27 -29.67
CA ALA A 20 17.88 19.27 -29.40
C ALA A 20 16.50 18.63 -29.26
N GLY A 21 16.15 17.67 -30.12
CA GLY A 21 14.93 16.88 -30.01
C GLY A 21 14.89 16.08 -28.70
N PHE A 22 16.01 15.47 -28.30
CA PHE A 22 16.14 14.77 -27.01
C PHE A 22 15.94 15.71 -25.82
N TRP A 23 16.51 16.94 -25.89
CA TRP A 23 16.32 17.96 -24.85
C TRP A 23 14.89 18.52 -24.82
N MET A 24 14.24 18.72 -25.98
CA MET A 24 12.84 19.14 -26.03
C MET A 24 11.87 18.07 -25.52
N LEU A 25 12.18 16.81 -25.77
CA LEU A 25 11.36 15.67 -25.33
C LEU A 25 11.61 15.27 -23.87
N ASN A 26 12.75 15.67 -23.28
CA ASN A 26 13.09 15.49 -21.87
C ASN A 26 13.24 16.87 -21.22
N PRO A 27 12.15 17.48 -20.72
CA PRO A 27 12.25 18.71 -19.96
C PRO A 27 13.21 18.53 -18.81
N ALA A 28 13.96 19.59 -18.47
CA ALA A 28 14.93 19.55 -17.37
C ALA A 28 14.27 19.00 -16.11
N GLU A 29 14.85 17.94 -15.57
CA GLU A 29 14.31 17.28 -14.38
C GLU A 29 14.34 18.27 -13.21
N PRO A 30 13.27 18.38 -12.40
CA PRO A 30 13.27 19.21 -11.21
C PRO A 30 14.47 18.87 -10.31
N SER A 31 14.99 19.89 -9.65
CA SER A 31 16.16 19.73 -8.78
C SER A 31 15.95 20.46 -7.45
N TYR A 32 16.60 19.95 -6.41
CA TYR A 32 16.65 20.55 -5.09
C TYR A 32 18.07 20.48 -4.57
N GLN A 33 18.59 21.62 -4.06
CA GLN A 33 19.98 21.74 -3.60
C GLN A 33 21.02 21.27 -4.65
N GLY A 34 20.78 21.57 -5.92
CA GLY A 34 21.67 21.21 -7.02
C GLY A 34 21.65 19.73 -7.45
N ARG A 35 20.81 18.90 -6.85
CA ARG A 35 20.63 17.48 -7.21
C ARG A 35 19.28 17.28 -7.88
N SER A 36 19.25 16.49 -8.96
CA SER A 36 18.01 16.10 -9.65
C SER A 36 17.14 15.16 -8.82
N VAL A 37 15.84 15.07 -9.12
CA VAL A 37 14.93 14.10 -8.50
C VAL A 37 15.47 12.68 -8.65
N SER A 38 15.94 12.28 -9.84
CA SER A 38 16.51 10.95 -10.06
C SER A 38 17.67 10.64 -9.13
N ALA A 39 18.52 11.62 -8.82
CA ALA A 39 19.63 11.44 -7.89
C ALA A 39 19.17 11.30 -6.44
N TRP A 40 18.06 11.93 -6.05
CA TRP A 40 17.44 11.73 -4.75
C TRP A 40 16.73 10.39 -4.64
N LEU A 41 16.07 9.93 -5.72
CA LEU A 41 15.42 8.62 -5.76
C LEU A 41 16.42 7.45 -5.64
N ASP A 42 17.67 7.62 -6.06
CA ASP A 42 18.72 6.62 -5.87
C ASP A 42 19.08 6.44 -4.38
N ASP A 43 18.82 7.44 -3.53
CA ASP A 43 19.09 7.41 -2.09
C ASP A 43 17.93 6.81 -1.25
N ILE A 44 16.70 6.75 -1.77
CA ILE A 44 15.53 6.24 -1.02
C ILE A 44 15.71 4.80 -0.52
N PRO A 45 16.18 3.84 -1.35
CA PRO A 45 16.40 2.48 -0.88
C PRO A 45 17.57 2.34 0.10
N MET A 46 18.30 3.42 0.38
CA MET A 46 19.50 3.42 1.23
C MET A 46 19.21 4.02 2.60
N PRO A 47 19.17 3.25 3.70
CA PRO A 47 18.73 3.74 5.02
C PRO A 47 19.46 4.98 5.52
N LYS A 48 20.76 5.13 5.18
CA LYS A 48 21.58 6.26 5.65
C LYS A 48 21.21 7.61 5.00
N ASN A 49 20.66 7.58 3.78
CA ASN A 49 20.43 8.76 2.96
C ASN A 49 18.93 9.05 2.76
N SER A 50 18.07 8.12 3.12
CA SER A 50 16.63 8.19 2.84
C SER A 50 15.97 9.44 3.45
N THR A 51 16.33 9.85 4.66
CA THR A 51 15.74 11.03 5.32
C THR A 51 15.93 12.31 4.51
N ALA A 52 17.13 12.52 3.95
CA ALA A 52 17.39 13.68 3.11
C ALA A 52 16.65 13.60 1.77
N ALA A 53 16.53 12.41 1.20
CA ALA A 53 15.78 12.18 -0.02
C ALA A 53 14.28 12.44 0.17
N HIS A 54 13.68 11.98 1.26
CA HIS A 54 12.29 12.27 1.63
C HIS A 54 12.04 13.78 1.78
N ALA A 55 12.94 14.49 2.49
CA ALA A 55 12.85 15.94 2.63
C ALA A 55 12.96 16.68 1.29
N ALA A 56 13.83 16.22 0.38
CA ALA A 56 13.98 16.79 -0.95
C ALA A 56 12.72 16.59 -1.81
N LEU A 57 12.12 15.39 -1.80
CA LEU A 57 10.88 15.12 -2.54
C LEU A 57 9.74 15.98 -2.01
N LYS A 58 9.62 16.14 -0.71
CA LYS A 58 8.63 17.04 -0.09
C LYS A 58 8.81 18.48 -0.55
N ALA A 59 10.04 18.97 -0.64
CA ALA A 59 10.34 20.33 -1.10
C ALA A 59 10.06 20.55 -2.60
N ILE A 60 10.26 19.52 -3.43
CA ILE A 60 10.00 19.57 -4.87
C ILE A 60 8.49 19.46 -5.18
N GLY A 61 7.76 18.71 -4.34
CA GLY A 61 6.33 18.51 -4.48
C GLY A 61 5.95 17.71 -5.73
N SER A 62 4.73 17.92 -6.24
CA SER A 62 4.14 17.15 -7.35
C SER A 62 4.96 17.15 -8.64
N ASN A 63 5.86 18.12 -8.82
CA ASN A 63 6.80 18.14 -9.95
C ASN A 63 7.77 16.94 -9.96
N ALA A 64 7.96 16.25 -8.84
CA ALA A 64 8.79 15.04 -8.77
C ALA A 64 8.10 13.81 -9.34
N ALA A 65 6.76 13.77 -9.41
CA ALA A 65 5.98 12.58 -9.75
C ALA A 65 6.35 11.96 -11.13
N PRO A 66 6.57 12.72 -12.21
CA PRO A 66 7.00 12.13 -13.49
C PRO A 66 8.32 11.35 -13.39
N SER A 67 9.25 11.81 -12.56
CA SER A 67 10.54 11.17 -12.37
C SER A 67 10.40 9.88 -11.54
N ILE A 68 9.52 9.85 -10.54
CA ILE A 68 9.18 8.64 -9.77
C ILE A 68 8.57 7.59 -10.70
N ILE A 69 7.59 7.96 -11.53
CA ILE A 69 6.95 7.08 -12.51
C ILE A 69 8.00 6.50 -13.47
N ARG A 70 8.86 7.35 -14.00
CA ARG A 70 9.97 6.94 -14.89
C ARG A 70 10.88 5.92 -14.18
N ARG A 71 11.22 6.18 -12.94
CA ARG A 71 12.08 5.30 -12.13
C ARG A 71 11.45 3.93 -11.88
N LEU A 72 10.16 3.89 -11.56
CA LEU A 72 9.39 2.65 -11.41
C LEU A 72 9.38 1.84 -12.71
N ARG A 73 9.09 2.47 -13.85
CA ARG A 73 9.13 1.80 -15.17
C ARG A 73 10.52 1.24 -15.48
N GLN A 74 11.59 1.97 -15.16
CA GLN A 74 12.96 1.53 -15.39
C GLN A 74 13.33 0.31 -14.51
N SER A 75 12.81 0.23 -13.28
CA SER A 75 13.12 -0.86 -12.36
C SER A 75 12.64 -2.23 -12.86
N GLU A 76 11.61 -2.25 -13.70
CA GLU A 76 11.08 -3.47 -14.36
C GLU A 76 11.85 -3.87 -15.62
N SER A 77 12.84 -3.09 -16.06
CA SER A 77 13.60 -3.40 -17.26
C SER A 77 14.35 -4.74 -17.11
N PRO A 78 14.10 -5.73 -17.97
CA PRO A 78 14.82 -7.01 -17.93
C PRO A 78 16.33 -6.84 -18.05
N LEU A 79 16.79 -5.82 -18.80
CA LEU A 79 18.20 -5.50 -18.94
C LEU A 79 18.82 -5.03 -17.64
N GLN A 80 18.12 -4.18 -16.89
CA GLN A 80 18.61 -3.70 -15.59
C GLN A 80 18.61 -4.81 -14.54
N THR A 81 17.60 -5.65 -14.52
CA THR A 81 17.54 -6.81 -13.63
C THR A 81 18.72 -7.74 -13.93
N LYS A 82 18.92 -8.10 -15.18
CA LYS A 82 20.04 -8.96 -15.59
C LYS A 82 21.41 -8.32 -15.33
N TYR A 83 21.52 -7.00 -15.47
CA TYR A 83 22.74 -6.26 -15.15
C TYR A 83 23.08 -6.35 -13.66
N ARG A 84 22.09 -6.14 -12.77
CA ARG A 84 22.25 -6.29 -11.32
C ARG A 84 22.69 -7.70 -10.92
N GLU A 85 22.13 -8.73 -11.56
CA GLU A 85 22.49 -10.13 -11.29
C GLU A 85 23.91 -10.49 -11.74
N LEU A 86 24.35 -9.95 -12.87
CA LEU A 86 25.65 -10.26 -13.47
C LEU A 86 26.78 -9.41 -12.90
N PHE A 87 26.53 -8.17 -12.50
CA PHE A 87 27.55 -7.23 -12.05
C PHE A 87 28.46 -7.77 -10.93
N PRO A 88 27.93 -8.42 -9.85
CA PRO A 88 28.77 -8.99 -8.79
C PRO A 88 29.66 -10.15 -9.26
N ARG A 89 29.36 -10.74 -10.41
CA ARG A 89 30.11 -11.85 -11.02
C ARG A 89 31.21 -11.38 -11.99
N LEU A 90 31.29 -10.07 -12.25
CA LEU A 90 32.29 -9.51 -13.14
C LEU A 90 33.68 -9.51 -12.49
N PRO A 91 34.74 -9.73 -13.28
CA PRO A 91 36.13 -9.52 -12.81
C PRO A 91 36.29 -8.09 -12.27
N PRO A 92 37.02 -7.88 -11.16
CA PRO A 92 37.15 -6.57 -10.50
C PRO A 92 37.67 -5.45 -11.44
N GLN A 93 38.48 -5.80 -12.43
CA GLN A 93 38.98 -4.86 -13.44
C GLN A 93 37.89 -4.32 -14.33
N LEU A 94 36.94 -5.19 -14.76
CA LEU A 94 35.79 -4.82 -15.58
C LEU A 94 34.73 -4.09 -14.75
N ALA A 95 34.50 -4.53 -13.52
CA ALA A 95 33.53 -3.87 -12.63
C ALA A 95 33.91 -2.40 -12.33
N LYS A 96 35.21 -2.07 -12.30
CA LYS A 96 35.67 -0.68 -12.12
C LYS A 96 35.43 0.22 -13.33
N LEU A 97 35.31 -0.34 -14.53
CA LEU A 97 35.08 0.40 -15.77
C LEU A 97 33.59 0.61 -16.08
N LEU A 98 32.73 -0.13 -15.42
CA LEU A 98 31.30 -0.09 -15.65
C LEU A 98 30.58 0.70 -14.55
N PRO A 99 29.47 1.40 -14.89
CA PRO A 99 28.68 2.07 -13.88
C PRO A 99 28.14 1.07 -12.86
N GLN A 100 28.12 1.46 -11.59
CA GLN A 100 27.52 0.64 -10.56
C GLN A 100 26.01 0.42 -10.88
N PRO A 101 25.50 -0.81 -10.72
CA PRO A 101 24.06 -1.02 -10.92
C PRO A 101 23.29 -0.23 -9.86
N LYS A 102 22.26 0.47 -10.31
CA LYS A 102 21.36 1.21 -9.42
C LYS A 102 20.66 0.23 -8.48
N ALA A 103 20.44 0.63 -7.23
CA ALA A 103 19.64 -0.10 -6.28
C ALA A 103 18.24 -0.37 -6.87
N GLU A 104 17.65 -1.50 -6.48
CA GLU A 104 16.29 -1.82 -6.89
C GLU A 104 15.34 -0.80 -6.26
N PHE A 105 14.54 -0.16 -7.11
CA PHE A 105 13.50 0.77 -6.69
C PHE A 105 12.15 0.06 -6.84
N ARG A 106 11.63 -0.42 -5.73
CA ARG A 106 10.43 -1.26 -5.69
C ARG A 106 9.17 -0.39 -5.63
N TYR A 107 8.01 -0.98 -5.87
CA TYR A 107 6.74 -0.25 -5.85
C TYR A 107 6.47 0.44 -4.51
N PHE A 108 6.88 -0.13 -3.39
CA PHE A 108 6.71 0.51 -2.08
C PHE A 108 7.64 1.70 -1.87
N ASP A 109 8.86 1.71 -2.45
CA ASP A 109 9.72 2.88 -2.47
C ASP A 109 9.06 4.01 -3.25
N GLY A 110 8.41 3.67 -4.40
CA GLY A 110 7.63 4.59 -5.20
C GLY A 110 6.38 5.10 -4.48
N ALA A 111 5.65 4.23 -3.79
CA ALA A 111 4.48 4.62 -3.00
C ALA A 111 4.88 5.58 -1.87
N GLY A 112 5.98 5.29 -1.15
CA GLY A 112 6.54 6.18 -0.14
C GLY A 112 6.95 7.54 -0.72
N ALA A 113 7.64 7.53 -1.87
CA ALA A 113 8.03 8.76 -2.56
C ALA A 113 6.84 9.64 -2.98
N PHE A 114 5.70 9.03 -3.37
CA PHE A 114 4.46 9.78 -3.63
C PHE A 114 3.85 10.36 -2.36
N LEU A 115 3.93 9.68 -1.23
CA LEU A 115 3.51 10.24 0.07
C LEU A 115 4.37 11.45 0.46
N ASP A 116 5.68 11.39 0.26
CA ASP A 116 6.58 12.50 0.57
C ASP A 116 6.26 13.77 -0.22
N ILE A 117 5.83 13.62 -1.47
CA ILE A 117 5.38 14.75 -2.31
C ILE A 117 4.20 15.46 -1.66
N GLY A 118 3.32 14.71 -0.98
CA GLY A 118 2.14 15.24 -0.32
C GLY A 118 0.98 15.57 -1.28
N PRO A 119 0.03 16.40 -0.81
CA PRO A 119 -1.18 16.72 -1.55
C PRO A 119 -0.89 17.42 -2.90
N GLY A 120 -1.79 17.21 -3.87
CA GLY A 120 -1.66 17.73 -5.23
C GLY A 120 -1.03 16.74 -6.23
N VAL A 121 -0.63 15.54 -5.76
CA VAL A 121 -0.16 14.46 -6.65
C VAL A 121 -1.31 13.58 -7.17
N GLU A 122 -2.49 13.66 -6.56
CA GLU A 122 -3.64 12.80 -6.82
C GLU A 122 -4.05 12.73 -8.31
N PRO A 123 -4.13 13.84 -9.07
CA PRO A 123 -4.50 13.77 -10.48
C PRO A 123 -3.50 12.95 -11.32
N ILE A 124 -2.21 13.04 -10.99
CA ILE A 124 -1.16 12.26 -11.65
C ILE A 124 -1.30 10.78 -11.28
N LEU A 125 -1.57 10.48 -10.00
CA LEU A 125 -1.78 9.12 -9.53
C LEU A 125 -3.02 8.49 -10.18
N ILE A 126 -4.14 9.21 -10.24
CA ILE A 126 -5.38 8.73 -10.89
C ILE A 126 -5.11 8.33 -12.34
N HIS A 127 -4.39 9.16 -13.08
CA HIS A 127 -4.00 8.83 -14.46
C HIS A 127 -3.09 7.59 -14.52
N SER A 128 -2.19 7.44 -13.55
CA SER A 128 -1.19 6.37 -13.51
C SER A 128 -1.74 5.00 -13.06
N LEU A 129 -2.99 4.93 -12.59
CA LEU A 129 -3.67 3.64 -12.31
C LEU A 129 -3.75 2.72 -13.54
N LYS A 130 -3.70 3.30 -14.76
CA LYS A 130 -3.77 2.58 -16.04
C LYS A 130 -2.41 2.43 -16.73
N ASP A 131 -1.31 2.64 -16.00
CA ASP A 131 0.04 2.55 -16.57
C ASP A 131 0.36 1.14 -17.05
N ARG A 132 1.17 1.02 -18.10
CA ARG A 132 1.65 -0.27 -18.60
C ARG A 132 2.50 -1.03 -17.59
N SER A 133 3.27 -0.30 -16.79
CA SER A 133 4.17 -0.85 -15.78
C SER A 133 3.37 -1.30 -14.56
N LEU A 134 3.54 -2.56 -14.20
CA LEU A 134 2.95 -3.14 -12.99
C LEU A 134 3.37 -2.35 -11.74
N SER A 135 4.67 -2.05 -11.60
CA SER A 135 5.18 -1.32 -10.43
C SER A 135 4.57 0.08 -10.31
N VAL A 136 4.27 0.74 -11.43
CA VAL A 136 3.57 2.03 -11.40
C VAL A 136 2.13 1.85 -10.94
N ARG A 137 1.37 0.90 -11.48
CA ARG A 137 -0.01 0.66 -11.07
C ARG A 137 -0.12 0.31 -9.59
N VAL A 138 0.75 -0.60 -9.09
CA VAL A 138 0.78 -0.99 -7.67
C VAL A 138 1.15 0.19 -6.78
N ALA A 139 2.25 0.92 -7.11
CA ALA A 139 2.69 2.08 -6.32
C ALA A 139 1.62 3.15 -6.26
N THR A 140 0.92 3.39 -7.36
CA THR A 140 -0.15 4.38 -7.47
C THR A 140 -1.35 4.03 -6.61
N ALA A 141 -1.87 2.79 -6.72
CA ALA A 141 -3.00 2.34 -5.91
C ALA A 141 -2.66 2.35 -4.41
N SER A 142 -1.43 1.94 -4.06
CA SER A 142 -0.91 1.99 -2.69
C SER A 142 -0.79 3.43 -2.18
N ALA A 143 -0.24 4.33 -2.98
CA ALA A 143 -0.08 5.75 -2.60
C ALA A 143 -1.42 6.44 -2.38
N LEU A 144 -2.41 6.23 -3.25
CA LEU A 144 -3.76 6.80 -3.09
C LEU A 144 -4.39 6.35 -1.77
N GLY A 145 -4.31 5.05 -1.46
CA GLY A 145 -4.80 4.53 -0.19
C GLY A 145 -4.08 5.13 1.02
N SER A 146 -2.77 5.26 0.95
CA SER A 146 -1.95 5.81 2.02
C SER A 146 -2.16 7.31 2.23
N LEU A 147 -2.28 8.10 1.17
CA LEU A 147 -2.63 9.53 1.24
C LEU A 147 -3.98 9.72 1.94
N ARG A 148 -4.97 8.88 1.63
CA ARG A 148 -6.26 8.92 2.31
C ARG A 148 -6.14 8.56 3.80
N PHE A 149 -5.37 7.50 4.10
CA PHE A 149 -5.26 6.96 5.46
C PHE A 149 -4.44 7.86 6.39
N PHE A 150 -3.27 8.35 5.95
CA PHE A 150 -2.35 9.13 6.80
C PHE A 150 -2.63 10.63 6.76
N ASP A 151 -2.94 11.17 5.58
CA ASP A 151 -3.06 12.61 5.38
C ASP A 151 -4.51 13.09 5.28
N GLY A 152 -5.48 12.13 5.27
CA GLY A 152 -6.89 12.44 5.11
C GLY A 152 -7.24 13.03 3.73
N ALA A 153 -6.37 12.83 2.73
CA ALA A 153 -6.54 13.39 1.40
C ALA A 153 -7.90 13.01 0.79
N ASP A 154 -8.50 13.92 0.04
CA ASP A 154 -9.71 13.64 -0.71
C ASP A 154 -9.38 12.91 -2.00
N ILE A 155 -9.61 11.60 -2.02
CA ILE A 155 -9.38 10.75 -3.19
C ILE A 155 -10.67 10.28 -3.87
N ARG A 156 -11.80 10.98 -3.68
CA ARG A 156 -13.09 10.58 -4.27
C ARG A 156 -13.03 10.51 -5.79
N ASP A 157 -12.27 11.37 -6.43
CA ASP A 157 -12.06 11.36 -7.88
C ASP A 157 -11.28 10.12 -8.36
N ALA A 158 -10.57 9.42 -7.46
CA ALA A 158 -9.89 8.17 -7.78
C ALA A 158 -10.83 6.94 -7.74
N ILE A 159 -12.02 7.05 -7.13
CA ILE A 159 -12.95 5.91 -6.95
C ILE A 159 -13.21 5.18 -8.27
N PRO A 160 -13.55 5.84 -9.40
CA PRO A 160 -13.76 5.12 -10.66
C PRO A 160 -12.54 4.36 -11.15
N GLY A 161 -11.35 4.98 -11.10
CA GLY A 161 -10.09 4.34 -11.51
C GLY A 161 -9.70 3.18 -10.58
N LEU A 162 -9.87 3.34 -9.27
CA LEU A 162 -9.63 2.28 -8.29
C LEU A 162 -10.64 1.13 -8.46
N THR A 163 -11.90 1.43 -8.80
CA THR A 163 -12.92 0.40 -9.10
C THR A 163 -12.55 -0.41 -10.33
N GLU A 164 -12.03 0.23 -11.38
CA GLU A 164 -11.51 -0.46 -12.56
C GLU A 164 -10.28 -1.32 -12.21
N ALA A 165 -9.37 -0.81 -11.35
CA ALA A 165 -8.19 -1.53 -10.89
C ALA A 165 -8.50 -2.79 -10.05
N LEU A 166 -9.72 -2.97 -9.55
CA LEU A 166 -10.18 -4.23 -8.94
C LEU A 166 -10.22 -5.40 -9.95
N HIS A 167 -10.21 -5.11 -11.25
CA HIS A 167 -10.18 -6.11 -12.33
C HIS A 167 -8.79 -6.28 -12.94
N ASP A 168 -7.75 -5.66 -12.38
CA ASP A 168 -6.37 -5.78 -12.89
C ASP A 168 -5.92 -7.24 -12.89
N GLU A 169 -5.12 -7.62 -13.88
CA GLU A 169 -4.49 -8.95 -13.95
C GLU A 169 -3.63 -9.25 -12.71
N SER A 170 -2.99 -8.22 -12.14
CA SER A 170 -2.14 -8.35 -10.96
C SER A 170 -2.94 -8.31 -9.66
N LYS A 171 -2.82 -9.36 -8.86
CA LYS A 171 -3.38 -9.40 -7.50
C LYS A 171 -2.89 -8.25 -6.61
N MET A 172 -1.65 -7.77 -6.81
CA MET A 172 -1.13 -6.66 -6.03
C MET A 172 -1.86 -5.35 -6.33
N VAL A 173 -2.23 -5.12 -7.59
CA VAL A 173 -3.05 -3.96 -7.96
C VAL A 173 -4.45 -4.10 -7.39
N ARG A 174 -5.10 -5.28 -7.54
CA ARG A 174 -6.43 -5.55 -6.96
C ARG A 174 -6.45 -5.35 -5.45
N LEU A 175 -5.41 -5.85 -4.75
CA LEU A 175 -5.23 -5.70 -3.31
C LEU A 175 -5.18 -4.23 -2.89
N HIS A 176 -4.26 -3.45 -3.47
CA HIS A 176 -4.08 -2.05 -3.09
C HIS A 176 -5.26 -1.18 -3.50
N ALA A 177 -5.94 -1.49 -4.62
CA ALA A 177 -7.17 -0.83 -5.02
C ALA A 177 -8.31 -1.09 -4.00
N ALA A 178 -8.49 -2.33 -3.55
CA ALA A 178 -9.47 -2.66 -2.52
C ALA A 178 -9.18 -1.95 -1.20
N LEU A 179 -7.91 -1.91 -0.75
CA LEU A 179 -7.50 -1.18 0.45
C LEU A 179 -7.79 0.32 0.33
N ALA A 180 -7.44 0.94 -0.81
CA ALA A 180 -7.67 2.37 -1.05
C ALA A 180 -9.16 2.72 -1.02
N LEU A 181 -10.01 1.90 -1.67
CA LEU A 181 -11.47 2.05 -1.61
C LEU A 181 -12.01 1.87 -0.19
N GLY A 182 -11.46 0.93 0.59
CA GLY A 182 -11.77 0.76 1.99
C GLY A 182 -11.44 1.98 2.85
N PHE A 183 -10.30 2.63 2.61
CA PHE A 183 -9.94 3.87 3.32
C PHE A 183 -10.79 5.06 2.89
N THR A 184 -11.38 5.03 1.70
CA THR A 184 -12.37 6.03 1.28
C THR A 184 -13.70 5.86 2.05
N GLY A 185 -14.02 4.64 2.45
CA GLY A 185 -15.19 4.36 3.28
C GLY A 185 -16.52 4.46 2.52
N PRO A 186 -17.58 5.06 3.14
CA PRO A 186 -18.95 5.08 2.57
C PRO A 186 -19.07 5.77 1.22
N GLU A 187 -18.14 6.66 0.85
CA GLU A 187 -18.10 7.32 -0.46
C GLU A 187 -17.81 6.34 -1.60
N ALA A 188 -17.08 5.24 -1.31
CA ALA A 188 -16.79 4.19 -2.27
C ALA A 188 -17.94 3.19 -2.49
N ALA A 189 -19.17 3.51 -2.08
CA ALA A 189 -20.33 2.62 -2.22
C ALA A 189 -20.61 2.16 -3.66
N SER A 190 -20.30 2.96 -4.66
CA SER A 190 -20.41 2.59 -6.08
C SER A 190 -19.50 1.42 -6.47
N SER A 191 -18.44 1.15 -5.70
CA SER A 191 -17.49 0.06 -5.95
C SER A 191 -17.94 -1.29 -5.36
N VAL A 192 -19.02 -1.34 -4.57
CA VAL A 192 -19.51 -2.57 -3.94
C VAL A 192 -19.73 -3.71 -4.94
N PRO A 193 -20.35 -3.51 -6.11
CA PRO A 193 -20.52 -4.59 -7.09
C PRO A 193 -19.19 -5.18 -7.60
N ALA A 194 -18.15 -4.36 -7.71
CA ALA A 194 -16.83 -4.80 -8.15
C ALA A 194 -15.99 -5.44 -7.02
N LEU A 195 -16.25 -5.08 -5.75
CA LEU A 195 -15.59 -5.67 -4.59
C LEU A 195 -16.11 -7.08 -4.26
N ILE A 196 -17.40 -7.34 -4.44
CA ILE A 196 -18.02 -8.63 -4.11
C ILE A 196 -17.35 -9.83 -4.80
N PRO A 197 -17.06 -9.82 -6.12
CA PRO A 197 -16.36 -10.93 -6.77
C PRO A 197 -14.98 -11.24 -6.17
N LEU A 198 -14.27 -10.24 -5.64
CA LEU A 198 -12.96 -10.42 -5.04
C LEU A 198 -12.98 -11.22 -3.72
N LEU A 199 -14.15 -11.39 -3.09
CA LEU A 199 -14.30 -12.30 -1.95
C LEU A 199 -14.03 -13.77 -2.33
N ASN A 200 -14.10 -14.12 -3.60
CA ASN A 200 -13.79 -15.44 -4.15
C ASN A 200 -12.42 -15.50 -4.86
N ASP A 201 -11.59 -14.46 -4.73
CA ASP A 201 -10.26 -14.44 -5.35
C ASP A 201 -9.41 -15.58 -4.76
N SER A 202 -9.12 -16.60 -5.59
CA SER A 202 -8.53 -17.87 -5.15
C SER A 202 -7.01 -17.91 -5.25
N GLU A 203 -6.36 -16.82 -5.61
CA GLU A 203 -4.91 -16.78 -5.76
C GLU A 203 -4.18 -16.89 -4.41
N ILE A 204 -4.03 -18.14 -3.95
CA ILE A 204 -3.20 -18.49 -2.80
C ILE A 204 -1.74 -18.56 -3.26
N GLN A 205 -0.85 -17.76 -2.67
CA GLN A 205 0.59 -17.98 -2.83
C GLN A 205 1.09 -18.92 -1.74
N PRO A 206 1.60 -20.11 -2.09
CA PRO A 206 2.28 -20.97 -1.12
C PRO A 206 3.55 -20.28 -0.60
N GLY A 207 3.71 -20.17 0.70
CA GLY A 207 4.97 -19.75 1.34
C GLY A 207 5.09 -18.27 1.69
N ASN A 208 4.09 -17.44 1.48
CA ASN A 208 4.14 -16.05 1.91
C ASN A 208 3.35 -15.86 3.22
N SER A 209 4.06 -15.64 4.32
CA SER A 209 3.50 -15.28 5.62
C SER A 209 2.89 -13.86 5.68
N GLY A 210 2.87 -13.17 4.55
CA GLY A 210 2.24 -11.85 4.39
C GLY A 210 0.73 -12.01 4.11
N ARG A 211 -0.05 -11.99 5.14
CA ARG A 211 -1.48 -12.32 5.25
C ARG A 211 -2.45 -11.31 4.66
N ILE A 212 -2.06 -10.47 3.73
CA ILE A 212 -3.00 -9.57 3.09
C ILE A 212 -3.40 -10.19 1.75
N PHE A 213 -4.48 -10.95 1.79
CA PHE A 213 -5.08 -11.52 0.60
C PHE A 213 -6.07 -10.52 -0.01
N VAL A 214 -6.24 -10.57 -1.30
CA VAL A 214 -7.25 -9.78 -2.00
C VAL A 214 -8.63 -9.97 -1.37
N ARG A 215 -8.97 -11.20 -0.95
CA ARG A 215 -10.22 -11.53 -0.25
C ARG A 215 -10.39 -10.75 1.06
N ALA A 216 -9.36 -10.70 1.88
CA ALA A 216 -9.41 -9.96 3.16
C ALA A 216 -9.49 -8.45 2.94
N ALA A 217 -8.75 -7.92 1.96
CA ALA A 217 -8.84 -6.50 1.58
C ALA A 217 -10.24 -6.15 1.07
N ALA A 218 -10.84 -7.00 0.23
CA ALA A 218 -12.20 -6.80 -0.25
C ALA A 218 -13.23 -6.86 0.89
N ALA A 219 -13.12 -7.84 1.80
CA ALA A 219 -13.99 -7.94 2.97
C ALA A 219 -13.86 -6.69 3.87
N GLY A 220 -12.63 -6.27 4.16
CA GLY A 220 -12.35 -5.07 4.95
C GLY A 220 -12.89 -3.79 4.29
N ALA A 221 -12.74 -3.67 2.96
CA ALA A 221 -13.28 -2.53 2.20
C ALA A 221 -14.81 -2.49 2.27
N LEU A 222 -15.48 -3.62 2.06
CA LEU A 222 -16.94 -3.71 2.17
C LEU A 222 -17.41 -3.36 3.59
N GLY A 223 -16.69 -3.82 4.62
CA GLY A 223 -16.95 -3.45 6.00
C GLY A 223 -16.83 -1.94 6.25
N LYS A 224 -15.77 -1.30 5.74
CA LYS A 224 -15.55 0.15 5.88
C LYS A 224 -16.55 0.99 5.07
N ILE A 225 -17.06 0.47 3.95
CA ILE A 225 -18.18 1.07 3.22
C ILE A 225 -19.46 0.99 4.08
N GLY A 226 -19.60 -0.03 4.92
CA GLY A 226 -20.65 -0.16 5.91
C GLY A 226 -22.01 -0.57 5.33
N PRO A 227 -23.15 -0.05 5.85
CA PRO A 227 -24.49 -0.51 5.49
C PRO A 227 -24.84 -0.48 4.01
N LYS A 228 -24.14 0.34 3.21
CA LYS A 228 -24.32 0.37 1.75
C LYS A 228 -23.81 -0.90 1.05
N ALA A 229 -23.01 -1.71 1.75
CA ALA A 229 -22.47 -2.98 1.24
C ALA A 229 -23.34 -4.22 1.61
N LYS A 230 -24.61 -4.06 2.01
CA LYS A 230 -25.50 -5.19 2.39
C LYS A 230 -25.58 -6.31 1.36
N ALA A 231 -25.45 -6.00 0.08
CA ALA A 231 -25.42 -6.99 -0.98
C ALA A 231 -24.32 -8.03 -0.85
N ALA A 232 -23.22 -7.72 -0.11
CA ALA A 232 -22.11 -8.63 0.13
C ALA A 232 -22.36 -9.64 1.26
N LEU A 233 -23.35 -9.42 2.13
CA LEU A 233 -23.59 -10.22 3.34
C LEU A 233 -23.71 -11.73 3.08
N PRO A 234 -24.42 -12.22 2.05
CA PRO A 234 -24.52 -13.67 1.83
C PRO A 234 -23.15 -14.32 1.63
N LEU A 235 -22.28 -13.69 0.84
CA LEU A 235 -20.95 -14.21 0.57
C LEU A 235 -20.01 -13.99 1.77
N LEU A 236 -20.07 -12.85 2.44
CA LEU A 236 -19.30 -12.61 3.67
C LEU A 236 -19.64 -13.66 4.75
N ARG A 237 -20.93 -13.99 4.96
CA ARG A 237 -21.32 -15.03 5.93
C ARG A 237 -20.74 -16.38 5.60
N SER A 238 -20.63 -16.76 4.33
CA SER A 238 -19.98 -18.02 3.95
C SER A 238 -18.48 -18.05 4.28
N LEU A 239 -17.80 -16.89 4.28
CA LEU A 239 -16.38 -16.79 4.61
C LEU A 239 -16.10 -16.99 6.13
N LEU A 240 -17.09 -16.91 7.00
CA LEU A 240 -16.90 -17.22 8.43
C LEU A 240 -16.55 -18.69 8.67
N ALA A 241 -16.81 -19.60 7.72
CA ALA A 241 -16.47 -21.02 7.78
C ALA A 241 -15.07 -21.34 7.18
N GLU A 242 -14.33 -20.35 6.72
CA GLU A 242 -13.01 -20.55 6.14
C GLU A 242 -11.97 -21.01 7.17
N LYS A 243 -10.92 -21.70 6.70
CA LYS A 243 -9.86 -22.21 7.58
C LYS A 243 -8.96 -21.10 8.11
N ASP A 244 -8.73 -20.05 7.31
CA ASP A 244 -7.87 -18.94 7.68
C ASP A 244 -8.55 -18.05 8.72
N ILE A 245 -8.00 -18.02 9.93
CA ILE A 245 -8.55 -17.26 11.04
C ILE A 245 -8.49 -15.73 10.78
N TYR A 246 -7.46 -15.25 10.09
CA TYR A 246 -7.34 -13.83 9.77
C TYR A 246 -8.47 -13.39 8.83
N LEU A 247 -8.74 -14.17 7.77
CA LEU A 247 -9.85 -13.91 6.87
C LEU A 247 -11.20 -13.95 7.61
N ARG A 248 -11.40 -14.93 8.51
CA ARG A 248 -12.63 -15.00 9.34
C ARG A 248 -12.81 -13.74 10.18
N VAL A 249 -11.75 -13.28 10.83
CA VAL A 249 -11.80 -12.09 11.70
C VAL A 249 -12.11 -10.83 10.90
N VAL A 250 -11.39 -10.58 9.82
CA VAL A 250 -11.68 -9.41 8.94
C VAL A 250 -13.11 -9.47 8.43
N THR A 251 -13.58 -10.66 8.07
CA THR A 251 -14.97 -10.89 7.61
C THR A 251 -15.98 -10.63 8.72
N ALA A 252 -15.71 -11.08 9.95
CA ALA A 252 -16.59 -10.84 11.09
C ALA A 252 -16.72 -9.33 11.40
N VAL A 253 -15.59 -8.60 11.39
CA VAL A 253 -15.60 -7.14 11.54
C VAL A 253 -16.41 -6.47 10.41
N ALA A 254 -16.24 -6.95 9.17
CA ALA A 254 -17.00 -6.43 8.04
C ALA A 254 -18.52 -6.65 8.19
N ILE A 255 -18.95 -7.85 8.57
CA ILE A 255 -20.37 -8.17 8.83
C ILE A 255 -20.90 -7.30 9.95
N TRP A 256 -20.12 -7.13 11.05
CA TRP A 256 -20.52 -6.24 12.14
C TRP A 256 -20.75 -4.81 11.64
N ARG A 257 -19.85 -4.24 10.89
CA ARG A 257 -19.96 -2.87 10.35
C ARG A 257 -21.13 -2.70 9.36
N ILE A 258 -21.49 -3.76 8.64
CA ILE A 258 -22.58 -3.73 7.65
C ILE A 258 -23.95 -3.94 8.29
N ASP A 259 -24.10 -4.89 9.21
CA ASP A 259 -25.39 -5.42 9.67
C ASP A 259 -25.54 -5.47 11.20
N ALA A 260 -24.49 -5.12 11.95
CA ALA A 260 -24.43 -5.18 13.42
C ALA A 260 -24.74 -6.57 14.01
N ASP A 261 -24.42 -7.64 13.29
CA ASP A 261 -24.64 -9.03 13.68
C ASP A 261 -23.62 -9.48 14.74
N VAL A 262 -23.94 -9.30 16.01
CA VAL A 262 -23.09 -9.73 17.14
C VAL A 262 -23.05 -11.25 17.27
N THR A 263 -24.17 -11.92 17.06
CA THR A 263 -24.36 -13.35 17.36
C THR A 263 -23.38 -14.21 16.57
N ASN A 264 -23.17 -13.92 15.30
CA ASN A 264 -22.29 -14.69 14.44
C ASN A 264 -20.86 -14.15 14.41
N THR A 265 -20.63 -12.90 14.79
CA THR A 265 -19.33 -12.24 14.62
C THR A 265 -18.48 -12.24 15.89
N LEU A 266 -19.07 -11.99 17.08
CA LEU A 266 -18.32 -11.93 18.33
C LEU A 266 -17.58 -13.25 18.68
N PRO A 267 -18.17 -14.45 18.51
CA PRO A 267 -17.43 -15.70 18.73
C PRO A 267 -16.16 -15.82 17.88
N VAL A 268 -16.23 -15.38 16.61
CA VAL A 268 -15.08 -15.40 15.69
C VAL A 268 -13.99 -14.43 16.16
N LEU A 269 -14.35 -13.26 16.67
CA LEU A 269 -13.38 -12.31 17.23
C LEU A 269 -12.74 -12.85 18.52
N ILE A 270 -13.49 -13.54 19.38
CA ILE A 270 -12.95 -14.20 20.58
C ILE A 270 -11.94 -15.28 20.19
N ASP A 271 -12.25 -16.12 19.19
CA ASP A 271 -11.30 -17.10 18.63
C ASP A 271 -10.05 -16.40 18.08
N GLY A 272 -10.21 -15.26 17.41
CA GLY A 272 -9.13 -14.45 16.87
C GLY A 272 -8.12 -14.01 17.93
N LEU A 273 -8.57 -13.68 19.14
CA LEU A 273 -7.67 -13.29 20.24
C LEU A 273 -6.64 -14.36 20.60
N THR A 274 -6.95 -15.63 20.37
CA THR A 274 -6.08 -16.76 20.73
C THR A 274 -5.33 -17.36 19.56
N GLN A 275 -5.91 -17.31 18.36
CA GLN A 275 -5.38 -18.01 17.18
C GLN A 275 -4.58 -17.13 16.22
N ILE A 276 -4.83 -15.80 16.19
CA ILE A 276 -4.07 -14.87 15.36
C ILE A 276 -2.75 -14.50 16.06
N ASP A 277 -1.67 -14.34 15.27
CA ASP A 277 -0.43 -13.82 15.82
C ASP A 277 -0.59 -12.39 16.36
N GLU A 278 0.26 -12.04 17.31
CA GLU A 278 0.17 -10.77 18.05
C GLU A 278 0.20 -9.53 17.16
N ASN A 279 0.94 -9.55 16.06
CA ASN A 279 1.06 -8.39 15.16
C ASN A 279 -0.22 -8.12 14.36
N SER A 280 -1.07 -9.13 14.18
CA SER A 280 -2.30 -9.05 13.38
C SER A 280 -3.56 -8.89 14.22
N ARG A 281 -3.46 -8.90 15.57
CA ARG A 281 -4.63 -8.83 16.47
C ARG A 281 -5.31 -7.46 16.52
N TRP A 282 -4.70 -6.43 15.98
CA TRP A 282 -5.25 -5.08 16.01
C TRP A 282 -6.68 -4.98 15.41
N GLU A 283 -6.99 -5.76 14.35
CA GLU A 283 -8.34 -5.86 13.77
C GLU A 283 -9.35 -6.42 14.77
N VAL A 284 -8.93 -7.40 15.61
CA VAL A 284 -9.81 -7.99 16.64
C VAL A 284 -10.14 -6.93 17.69
N TYR A 285 -9.14 -6.23 18.19
CA TYR A 285 -9.33 -5.21 19.23
C TYR A 285 -10.20 -4.05 18.72
N GLU A 286 -9.98 -3.60 17.48
CA GLU A 286 -10.75 -2.54 16.85
C GLU A 286 -12.21 -2.97 16.66
N GLY A 287 -12.44 -4.16 16.09
CA GLY A 287 -13.80 -4.70 15.93
C GLY A 287 -14.55 -4.85 17.25
N MET A 288 -13.90 -5.33 18.30
CA MET A 288 -14.51 -5.44 19.64
C MET A 288 -14.80 -4.06 20.26
N ALA A 289 -13.89 -3.09 20.10
CA ALA A 289 -14.09 -1.74 20.57
C ALA A 289 -15.31 -1.09 19.88
N GLU A 290 -15.46 -1.28 18.58
CA GLU A 290 -16.63 -0.79 17.83
C GLU A 290 -17.95 -1.46 18.27
N MET A 291 -17.91 -2.71 18.70
CA MET A 291 -19.09 -3.40 19.27
C MET A 291 -19.50 -2.81 20.62
N GLY A 292 -18.58 -2.19 21.33
CA GLY A 292 -18.82 -1.59 22.64
C GLY A 292 -19.35 -2.60 23.65
N PRO A 293 -20.37 -2.27 24.48
CA PRO A 293 -20.89 -3.17 25.51
C PRO A 293 -21.41 -4.52 25.00
N ARG A 294 -21.68 -4.64 23.70
CA ARG A 294 -22.11 -5.92 23.09
C ARG A 294 -20.99 -6.96 23.06
N ALA A 295 -19.72 -6.53 23.15
CA ALA A 295 -18.55 -7.41 23.22
C ALA A 295 -18.18 -7.81 24.66
N LYS A 296 -19.05 -7.59 25.66
CA LYS A 296 -18.76 -7.85 27.10
C LYS A 296 -18.26 -9.27 27.38
N ALA A 297 -18.68 -10.27 26.62
CA ALA A 297 -18.20 -11.66 26.77
C ALA A 297 -16.68 -11.81 26.52
N ALA A 298 -16.04 -10.88 25.80
CA ALA A 298 -14.59 -10.89 25.54
C ALA A 298 -13.75 -10.30 26.68
N VAL A 299 -14.36 -9.57 27.65
CA VAL A 299 -13.64 -8.83 28.70
C VAL A 299 -12.66 -9.72 29.51
N PRO A 300 -13.03 -10.93 30.00
CA PRO A 300 -12.09 -11.76 30.76
C PRO A 300 -10.81 -12.07 29.98
N LEU A 301 -10.95 -12.37 28.68
CA LEU A 301 -9.82 -12.71 27.82
C LEU A 301 -8.96 -11.47 27.48
N LEU A 302 -9.57 -10.32 27.23
CA LEU A 302 -8.85 -9.07 27.01
C LEU A 302 -8.02 -8.66 28.25
N VAL A 303 -8.60 -8.79 29.46
CA VAL A 303 -7.89 -8.49 30.72
C VAL A 303 -6.72 -9.46 30.94
N SER A 304 -6.86 -10.74 30.59
CA SER A 304 -5.77 -11.71 30.71
C SER A 304 -4.57 -11.37 29.81
N GLN A 305 -4.81 -10.77 28.65
CA GLN A 305 -3.75 -10.37 27.74
C GLN A 305 -2.98 -9.10 28.18
N LEU A 306 -3.58 -8.22 29.01
CA LEU A 306 -2.87 -7.08 29.60
C LEU A 306 -1.79 -7.50 30.60
N GLY A 307 -1.91 -8.66 31.22
CA GLY A 307 -0.94 -9.20 32.18
C GLY A 307 0.29 -9.86 31.56
N LEU A 308 0.44 -9.86 30.24
CA LEU A 308 1.60 -10.45 29.58
C LEU A 308 2.84 -9.55 29.72
N PRO A 309 4.07 -10.15 29.76
CA PRO A 309 5.32 -9.41 29.88
C PRO A 309 5.46 -8.34 28.78
N PRO A 310 6.01 -7.15 29.09
CA PRO A 310 6.15 -6.08 28.12
C PRO A 310 7.16 -6.45 27.02
N THR A 311 6.67 -6.53 25.80
CA THR A 311 7.47 -6.57 24.57
C THR A 311 7.08 -5.35 23.72
N PRO A 312 7.87 -4.93 22.71
CA PRO A 312 7.46 -3.84 21.83
C PRO A 312 6.07 -4.05 21.21
N VAL A 313 5.76 -5.30 20.84
CA VAL A 313 4.45 -5.70 20.29
C VAL A 313 3.37 -5.66 21.36
N ASN A 314 3.65 -6.19 22.55
CA ASN A 314 2.70 -6.18 23.66
C ASN A 314 2.40 -4.75 24.16
N SER A 315 3.37 -3.83 24.12
CA SER A 315 3.14 -2.43 24.47
C SER A 315 2.14 -1.75 23.55
N TYR A 316 2.26 -1.99 22.24
CA TYR A 316 1.28 -1.50 21.26
C TYR A 316 -0.09 -2.16 21.45
N ASN A 317 -0.12 -3.47 21.62
CA ASN A 317 -1.35 -4.21 21.84
C ASN A 317 -2.02 -3.82 23.17
N SER A 318 -1.25 -3.57 24.24
CA SER A 318 -1.79 -3.12 25.53
C SER A 318 -2.59 -1.83 25.41
N GLN A 319 -2.11 -0.87 24.61
CA GLN A 319 -2.87 0.35 24.34
C GLN A 319 -4.19 0.06 23.61
N LYS A 320 -4.16 -0.83 22.60
CA LYS A 320 -5.37 -1.23 21.85
C LYS A 320 -6.36 -2.00 22.73
N ILE A 321 -5.87 -2.90 23.59
CA ILE A 321 -6.69 -3.65 24.54
C ILE A 321 -7.33 -2.70 25.56
N THR A 322 -6.56 -1.76 26.10
CA THR A 322 -7.08 -0.76 27.05
C THR A 322 -8.18 0.07 26.43
N ASN A 323 -7.98 0.54 25.18
CA ASN A 323 -8.99 1.29 24.44
C ASN A 323 -10.27 0.44 24.21
N ALA A 324 -10.11 -0.83 23.82
CA ALA A 324 -11.23 -1.74 23.65
C ALA A 324 -11.99 -1.94 24.96
N LEU A 325 -11.30 -2.20 26.08
CA LEU A 325 -11.91 -2.36 27.38
C LEU A 325 -12.67 -1.11 27.83
N GLN A 326 -12.12 0.10 27.58
CA GLN A 326 -12.81 1.35 27.89
C GLN A 326 -14.14 1.51 27.15
N GLN A 327 -14.24 1.01 25.91
CA GLN A 327 -15.46 1.06 25.12
C GLN A 327 -16.45 -0.06 25.50
N ILE A 328 -15.94 -1.22 25.93
CA ILE A 328 -16.75 -2.43 26.22
C ILE A 328 -17.27 -2.40 27.66
N ASP A 329 -16.39 -2.17 28.64
CA ASP A 329 -16.66 -2.19 30.07
C ASP A 329 -15.67 -1.26 30.82
N PRO A 330 -16.02 0.04 31.00
CA PRO A 330 -15.15 1.03 31.68
C PRO A 330 -14.75 0.61 33.11
N GLU A 331 -15.61 -0.12 33.83
CA GLU A 331 -15.30 -0.57 35.20
C GLU A 331 -14.21 -1.66 35.17
N ALA A 332 -14.31 -2.59 34.22
CA ALA A 332 -13.29 -3.63 34.03
C ALA A 332 -11.96 -3.01 33.59
N ALA A 333 -11.99 -1.99 32.71
CA ALA A 333 -10.80 -1.22 32.31
C ALA A 333 -10.12 -0.56 33.50
N ALA A 334 -10.87 0.11 34.36
CA ALA A 334 -10.34 0.75 35.56
C ALA A 334 -9.72 -0.25 36.56
N LYS A 335 -10.36 -1.40 36.77
CA LYS A 335 -9.83 -2.48 37.63
C LYS A 335 -8.55 -3.11 37.06
N ALA A 336 -8.44 -3.23 35.73
CA ALA A 336 -7.26 -3.76 35.09
C ALA A 336 -6.05 -2.80 35.16
N ALA A 337 -6.28 -1.49 35.13
CA ALA A 337 -5.25 -0.46 35.24
C ALA A 337 -4.66 -0.34 36.66
N MET A 338 -5.31 -0.88 37.70
CA MET A 338 -4.84 -0.89 39.08
C MET A 338 -3.96 -2.10 39.44
N LYS A 339 -3.80 -3.04 38.55
CA LYS A 339 -2.95 -4.24 38.71
C LYS A 339 -1.63 -4.09 37.99
#